data_d36382e5a5446e22d894348d5f6e4ab9
#
_entry.id   d36382e5a5446e22d894348d5f6e4ab9
#
_cell.length_a   1.000
_cell.length_b   1.000
_cell.length_c   1.000
_cell.angle_alpha   90.00
_cell.angle_beta   90.00
_cell.angle_gamma   90.00
#
_symmetry.space_group_name_H-M   'P 1'
#
loop_
_entity.id
_entity.type
_entity.pdbx_description
1 polymer ?
#
loop_
_entity_poly.entity_id
_entity_poly.type
_entity_poly.pdbx_seq_one_letter_code
_entity_poly.pdbx_strand_id
1 'polypeptide(L)'
;MSIRAAPNDSGWSGLFWQAFTRSRNAMVLLDDQRCHVEVNGAYLALIGYQRRELIGRPVYELLAHGPLATTQQWEAALAQRQFTGQAEIVGAGGQHVMVEFAGHPELVTGRRLVLFVVLRTARAGRTLPEPASSPTEARALSSRELDVVRLLALGLTGPEVAEELQLAHNTVRTHVRNAMAKSGARSRAQLVARAVGEGTVWRDGE
;
A
#
# COMPACT_ATOMS: atom_id res chain seq x y z
N MET A 1 2.24 -34.67 -14.19
CA MET A 1 2.29 -33.53 -13.25
C MET A 1 2.34 -32.27 -14.10
N SER A 2 1.14 -31.70 -14.40
CA SER A 2 1.02 -30.55 -15.30
C SER A 2 1.27 -29.27 -14.52
N ILE A 3 2.32 -28.56 -14.88
CA ILE A 3 2.58 -27.20 -14.41
C ILE A 3 1.53 -26.30 -15.07
N ARG A 4 0.59 -25.81 -14.29
CA ARG A 4 -0.40 -24.83 -14.74
C ARG A 4 0.34 -23.58 -15.20
N ALA A 5 0.23 -23.21 -16.46
CA ALA A 5 0.77 -21.99 -17.01
C ALA A 5 0.25 -20.79 -16.23
N ALA A 6 1.13 -19.83 -15.92
CA ALA A 6 0.75 -18.54 -15.33
C ALA A 6 -0.26 -17.84 -16.24
N PRO A 7 -1.29 -17.17 -15.70
CA PRO A 7 -2.22 -16.40 -16.50
C PRO A 7 -1.47 -15.33 -17.29
N ASN A 8 -1.87 -15.14 -18.55
CA ASN A 8 -1.27 -14.19 -19.50
C ASN A 8 -0.98 -12.84 -18.83
N ASP A 9 0.27 -12.37 -18.94
CA ASP A 9 0.78 -11.09 -18.39
C ASP A 9 -0.12 -9.87 -18.70
N SER A 10 -0.87 -9.89 -19.78
CA SER A 10 -1.79 -8.81 -20.18
C SER A 10 -3.03 -8.66 -19.30
N GLY A 11 -3.51 -9.72 -18.66
CA GLY A 11 -4.68 -9.69 -17.77
C GLY A 11 -4.33 -9.08 -16.40
N TRP A 12 -3.18 -9.44 -15.84
CA TRP A 12 -2.72 -8.94 -14.55
C TRP A 12 -2.35 -7.46 -14.58
N SER A 13 -1.66 -7.01 -15.62
CA SER A 13 -1.32 -5.59 -15.77
C SER A 13 -2.56 -4.71 -15.86
N GLY A 14 -3.60 -5.16 -16.58
CA GLY A 14 -4.87 -4.43 -16.68
C GLY A 14 -5.60 -4.32 -15.34
N LEU A 15 -5.68 -5.41 -14.56
CA LEU A 15 -6.31 -5.42 -13.23
C LEU A 15 -5.53 -4.57 -12.22
N PHE A 16 -4.21 -4.68 -12.21
CA PHE A 16 -3.36 -3.83 -11.37
C PHE A 16 -3.59 -2.35 -11.66
N TRP A 17 -3.59 -1.94 -12.93
CA TRP A 17 -3.81 -0.54 -13.32
C TRP A 17 -5.21 -0.05 -12.98
N GLN A 18 -6.23 -0.88 -13.12
CA GLN A 18 -7.58 -0.52 -12.68
C GLN A 18 -7.63 -0.32 -11.17
N ALA A 19 -7.03 -1.22 -10.41
CA ALA A 19 -6.95 -1.12 -8.95
C ALA A 19 -6.19 0.14 -8.52
N PHE A 20 -5.00 0.34 -9.08
CA PHE A 20 -4.15 1.50 -8.80
C PHE A 20 -4.88 2.82 -9.10
N THR A 21 -5.47 2.94 -10.28
CA THR A 21 -6.12 4.18 -10.72
C THR A 21 -7.44 4.46 -10.03
N ARG A 22 -8.22 3.42 -9.72
CA ARG A 22 -9.54 3.56 -9.09
C ARG A 22 -9.52 3.60 -7.58
N SER A 23 -8.41 3.20 -6.95
CA SER A 23 -8.30 3.21 -5.49
C SER A 23 -8.43 4.62 -4.93
N ARG A 24 -9.21 4.75 -3.86
CA ARG A 24 -9.31 5.95 -3.03
C ARG A 24 -8.15 6.08 -2.05
N ASN A 25 -7.34 5.04 -1.87
CA ASN A 25 -6.07 5.14 -1.15
C ASN A 25 -5.03 5.84 -2.04
N ALA A 26 -4.28 6.76 -1.45
CA ALA A 26 -3.16 7.38 -2.16
C ALA A 26 -2.08 6.31 -2.43
N MET A 27 -1.70 6.16 -3.70
CA MET A 27 -0.72 5.17 -4.14
C MET A 27 0.31 5.80 -5.06
N VAL A 28 1.56 5.35 -4.92
CA VAL A 28 2.69 5.80 -5.73
C VAL A 28 3.61 4.63 -6.05
N LEU A 29 4.11 4.58 -7.27
CA LEU A 29 5.18 3.69 -7.72
C LEU A 29 6.48 4.47 -7.76
N LEU A 30 7.48 3.97 -7.04
CA LEU A 30 8.85 4.50 -7.07
C LEU A 30 9.80 3.49 -7.70
N ASP A 31 10.84 3.99 -8.36
CA ASP A 31 11.95 3.15 -8.82
C ASP A 31 12.99 2.91 -7.71
N ASP A 32 14.08 2.24 -8.06
CA ASP A 32 15.21 1.97 -7.18
C ASP A 32 15.97 3.24 -6.76
N GLN A 33 15.86 4.33 -7.54
CA GLN A 33 16.39 5.66 -7.20
C GLN A 33 15.42 6.50 -6.36
N ARG A 34 14.28 5.94 -5.95
CA ARG A 34 13.20 6.62 -5.22
C ARG A 34 12.51 7.72 -6.03
N CYS A 35 12.61 7.69 -7.35
CA CYS A 35 11.91 8.63 -8.21
C CYS A 35 10.49 8.15 -8.49
N HIS A 36 9.55 9.08 -8.59
CA HIS A 36 8.17 8.80 -8.95
C HIS A 36 8.09 8.24 -10.38
N VAL A 37 7.63 7.01 -10.52
CA VAL A 37 7.35 6.37 -11.82
C VAL A 37 5.89 6.57 -12.19
N GLU A 38 4.98 6.40 -11.21
CA GLU A 38 3.56 6.61 -11.41
C GLU A 38 2.87 6.98 -10.10
N VAL A 39 1.77 7.73 -10.20
CA VAL A 39 0.95 8.19 -9.07
C VAL A 39 -0.52 8.09 -9.41
N ASN A 40 -1.37 7.73 -8.45
CA ASN A 40 -2.80 7.70 -8.68
C ASN A 40 -3.49 9.04 -8.31
N GLY A 41 -4.76 9.18 -8.71
CA GLY A 41 -5.52 10.39 -8.46
C GLY A 41 -5.66 10.74 -6.97
N ALA A 42 -5.75 9.73 -6.09
CA ALA A 42 -5.84 9.94 -4.65
C ALA A 42 -4.52 10.49 -4.07
N TYR A 43 -3.37 10.07 -4.58
CA TYR A 43 -2.07 10.63 -4.18
C TYR A 43 -1.95 12.09 -4.62
N LEU A 44 -2.34 12.41 -5.87
CA LEU A 44 -2.34 13.80 -6.35
C LEU A 44 -3.25 14.69 -5.51
N ALA A 45 -4.45 14.21 -5.17
CA ALA A 45 -5.38 14.94 -4.30
C ALA A 45 -4.85 15.13 -2.88
N LEU A 46 -4.07 14.16 -2.35
CA LEU A 46 -3.47 14.23 -1.02
C LEU A 46 -2.43 15.36 -0.90
N ILE A 47 -1.57 15.49 -1.92
CA ILE A 47 -0.40 16.39 -1.87
C ILE A 47 -0.53 17.64 -2.74
N GLY A 48 -1.54 17.71 -3.62
CA GLY A 48 -1.88 18.89 -4.41
C GLY A 48 -1.00 19.13 -5.64
N TYR A 49 -0.03 18.28 -5.95
CA TYR A 49 0.81 18.38 -7.15
C TYR A 49 0.09 17.83 -8.37
N GLN A 50 0.51 18.31 -9.55
CA GLN A 50 0.12 17.69 -10.81
C GLN A 50 1.05 16.50 -11.13
N ARG A 51 0.54 15.48 -11.82
CA ARG A 51 1.31 14.29 -12.18
C ARG A 51 2.65 14.63 -12.88
N ARG A 52 2.63 15.58 -13.82
CA ARG A 52 3.83 16.01 -14.57
C ARG A 52 4.92 16.63 -13.70
N GLU A 53 4.59 17.13 -12.51
CA GLU A 53 5.53 17.75 -11.58
C GLU A 53 6.21 16.71 -10.68
N LEU A 54 5.66 15.50 -10.65
CA LEU A 54 6.13 14.41 -9.80
C LEU A 54 6.94 13.36 -10.56
N ILE A 55 6.49 12.98 -11.77
CA ILE A 55 7.14 11.90 -12.52
C ILE A 55 8.61 12.23 -12.78
N GLY A 56 9.50 11.31 -12.37
CA GLY A 56 10.95 11.46 -12.39
C GLY A 56 11.54 12.23 -11.20
N ARG A 57 10.71 12.86 -10.38
CA ARG A 57 11.16 13.59 -9.18
C ARG A 57 11.36 12.64 -8.02
N PRO A 58 12.48 12.75 -7.27
CA PRO A 58 12.71 11.95 -6.06
C PRO A 58 11.68 12.24 -4.97
N VAL A 59 11.13 11.19 -4.35
CA VAL A 59 10.11 11.34 -3.30
C VAL A 59 10.63 12.08 -2.06
N TYR A 60 11.92 11.95 -1.75
CA TYR A 60 12.51 12.58 -0.57
C TYR A 60 12.58 14.12 -0.67
N GLU A 61 12.45 14.70 -1.86
CA GLU A 61 12.32 16.15 -2.03
C GLU A 61 10.97 16.70 -1.56
N LEU A 62 9.98 15.84 -1.39
CA LEU A 62 8.68 16.20 -0.85
C LEU A 62 8.60 16.03 0.68
N LEU A 63 9.64 15.48 1.30
CA LEU A 63 9.65 15.22 2.75
C LEU A 63 10.13 16.44 3.52
N ALA A 64 9.38 16.84 4.54
CA ALA A 64 9.67 18.05 5.34
C ALA A 64 11.04 18.00 6.01
N HIS A 65 11.54 16.81 6.35
CA HIS A 65 12.79 16.60 7.07
C HIS A 65 13.87 15.90 6.25
N GLY A 66 13.70 15.88 4.90
CA GLY A 66 14.64 15.21 3.99
C GLY A 66 14.47 13.68 3.96
N PRO A 67 15.46 12.97 3.40
CA PRO A 67 15.35 11.54 3.20
C PRO A 67 15.16 10.73 4.49
N LEU A 68 14.13 9.88 4.56
CA LEU A 68 13.88 8.98 5.70
C LEU A 68 14.91 7.86 5.82
N ALA A 69 15.67 7.57 4.77
CA ALA A 69 16.66 6.50 4.71
C ALA A 69 17.85 6.92 3.87
N THR A 70 19.04 6.49 4.28
CA THR A 70 20.23 6.57 3.44
C THR A 70 20.10 5.64 2.22
N THR A 71 20.95 5.78 1.22
CA THR A 71 20.96 4.87 0.06
C THR A 71 21.17 3.41 0.49
N GLN A 72 22.10 3.15 1.43
CA GLN A 72 22.34 1.82 1.95
C GLN A 72 21.14 1.24 2.70
N GLN A 73 20.44 2.03 3.49
CA GLN A 73 19.20 1.62 4.17
C GLN A 73 18.09 1.31 3.18
N TRP A 74 17.99 2.09 2.09
CA TRP A 74 17.03 1.85 1.03
C TRP A 74 17.30 0.54 0.30
N GLU A 75 18.54 0.26 -0.08
CA GLU A 75 18.97 -1.01 -0.68
C GLU A 75 18.66 -2.21 0.22
N ALA A 76 18.97 -2.08 1.52
CA ALA A 76 18.65 -3.11 2.52
C ALA A 76 17.14 -3.34 2.63
N ALA A 77 16.33 -2.27 2.61
CA ALA A 77 14.87 -2.38 2.64
C ALA A 77 14.32 -3.05 1.36
N LEU A 78 14.90 -2.76 0.18
CA LEU A 78 14.57 -3.46 -1.07
C LEU A 78 14.83 -4.96 -0.98
N ALA A 79 15.91 -5.37 -0.32
CA ALA A 79 16.25 -6.79 -0.10
C ALA A 79 15.29 -7.47 0.90
N GLN A 80 14.89 -6.75 1.94
CA GLN A 80 14.01 -7.27 3.00
C GLN A 80 12.52 -7.24 2.64
N ARG A 81 12.14 -6.63 1.52
CA ARG A 81 10.75 -6.48 1.05
C ARG A 81 9.80 -5.83 2.08
N GLN A 82 10.33 -4.98 2.95
CA GLN A 82 9.55 -4.32 3.99
C GLN A 82 9.80 -2.82 4.01
N PHE A 83 8.75 -2.07 3.70
CA PHE A 83 8.76 -0.62 3.75
C PHE A 83 7.53 -0.17 4.54
N THR A 84 7.73 0.25 5.78
CA THR A 84 6.67 0.86 6.59
C THR A 84 7.25 2.02 7.36
N GLY A 85 6.45 3.06 7.57
CA GLY A 85 6.88 4.19 8.35
C GLY A 85 5.86 5.30 8.36
N GLN A 86 6.29 6.41 8.95
CA GLN A 86 5.58 7.67 8.95
C GLN A 86 6.45 8.74 8.30
N ALA A 87 5.82 9.68 7.65
CA ALA A 87 6.49 10.81 7.01
C ALA A 87 5.62 12.06 7.09
N GLU A 88 6.28 13.20 7.06
CA GLU A 88 5.65 14.48 6.83
C GLU A 88 5.95 14.94 5.42
N ILE A 89 4.91 15.01 4.58
CA ILE A 89 5.01 15.43 3.18
C ILE A 89 4.62 16.89 3.05
N VAL A 90 5.42 17.66 2.31
CA VAL A 90 5.11 19.03 1.93
C VAL A 90 4.37 19.02 0.60
N GLY A 91 3.11 19.42 0.61
CA GLY A 91 2.28 19.52 -0.58
C GLY A 91 2.61 20.75 -1.43
N ALA A 92 2.03 20.82 -2.63
CA ALA A 92 2.26 21.90 -3.60
C ALA A 92 1.89 23.30 -3.07
N GLY A 93 0.93 23.38 -2.18
CA GLY A 93 0.56 24.65 -1.49
C GLY A 93 1.36 24.93 -0.23
N GLY A 94 2.44 24.22 0.04
CA GLY A 94 3.23 24.34 1.26
C GLY A 94 2.58 23.74 2.51
N GLN A 95 1.44 23.06 2.37
CA GLN A 95 0.78 22.38 3.48
C GLN A 95 1.58 21.14 3.89
N HIS A 96 1.68 20.92 5.20
CA HIS A 96 2.31 19.75 5.78
C HIS A 96 1.29 18.65 6.05
N VAL A 97 1.52 17.47 5.52
CA VAL A 97 0.62 16.31 5.64
C VAL A 97 1.36 15.16 6.31
N MET A 98 0.93 14.80 7.50
CA MET A 98 1.42 13.59 8.18
C MET A 98 0.78 12.36 7.55
N VAL A 99 1.62 11.41 7.17
CA VAL A 99 1.20 10.17 6.53
C VAL A 99 1.85 8.97 7.17
N GLU A 100 1.12 7.87 7.17
CA GLU A 100 1.64 6.51 7.34
C GLU A 100 1.78 5.89 5.96
N PHE A 101 2.87 5.20 5.71
CA PHE A 101 3.08 4.51 4.44
C PHE A 101 3.50 3.07 4.64
N ALA A 102 3.14 2.24 3.66
CA ALA A 102 3.66 0.90 3.50
C ALA A 102 4.00 0.66 2.03
N GLY A 103 5.16 0.07 1.79
CA GLY A 103 5.64 -0.28 0.46
C GLY A 103 5.74 -1.78 0.26
N HIS A 104 5.53 -2.20 -0.99
CA HIS A 104 5.75 -3.55 -1.46
C HIS A 104 6.58 -3.51 -2.75
N PRO A 105 7.72 -4.21 -2.82
CA PRO A 105 8.53 -4.26 -4.03
C PRO A 105 7.87 -5.16 -5.08
N GLU A 106 7.79 -4.66 -6.28
CA GLU A 106 7.21 -5.33 -7.44
C GLU A 106 8.23 -5.41 -8.58
N LEU A 107 8.14 -6.46 -9.37
CA LEU A 107 8.88 -6.59 -10.61
C LEU A 107 7.93 -6.35 -11.79
N VAL A 108 7.96 -5.16 -12.34
CA VAL A 108 7.09 -4.75 -13.45
C VAL A 108 7.93 -4.63 -14.73
N THR A 109 7.62 -5.44 -15.73
CA THR A 109 8.35 -5.45 -17.03
C THR A 109 9.88 -5.52 -16.89
N GLY A 110 10.37 -6.32 -15.95
CA GLY A 110 11.80 -6.47 -15.67
C GLY A 110 12.44 -5.32 -14.86
N ARG A 111 11.68 -4.28 -14.50
CA ARG A 111 12.13 -3.19 -13.63
C ARG A 111 11.66 -3.42 -12.20
N ARG A 112 12.57 -3.21 -11.25
CA ARG A 112 12.22 -3.23 -9.83
C ARG A 112 11.56 -1.90 -9.46
N LEU A 113 10.29 -1.97 -9.07
CA LEU A 113 9.52 -0.84 -8.58
C LEU A 113 9.06 -1.13 -7.16
N VAL A 114 8.71 -0.09 -6.40
CA VAL A 114 8.08 -0.22 -5.09
C VAL A 114 6.72 0.48 -5.14
N LEU A 115 5.66 -0.29 -4.93
CA LEU A 115 4.33 0.26 -4.73
C LEU A 115 4.21 0.72 -3.28
N PHE A 116 3.95 2.00 -3.08
CA PHE A 116 3.58 2.53 -1.77
C PHE A 116 2.10 2.84 -1.69
N VAL A 117 1.49 2.43 -0.59
CA VAL A 117 0.19 2.92 -0.14
C VAL A 117 0.44 3.95 0.96
N VAL A 118 -0.17 5.12 0.82
CA VAL A 118 0.02 6.27 1.69
C VAL A 118 -1.32 6.65 2.30
N LEU A 119 -1.41 6.65 3.62
CA LEU A 119 -2.61 6.99 4.36
C LEU A 119 -2.38 8.25 5.19
N ARG A 120 -3.30 9.20 5.12
CA ARG A 120 -3.26 10.39 5.98
C ARG A 120 -3.49 9.98 7.43
N THR A 121 -2.61 10.41 8.34
CA THR A 121 -2.81 10.22 9.76
C THR A 121 -3.48 11.45 10.38
N ALA A 122 -4.53 11.22 11.16
CA ALA A 122 -5.27 12.31 11.81
C ALA A 122 -4.58 12.87 13.07
N ARG A 123 -3.46 12.27 13.53
CA ARG A 123 -2.72 12.70 14.72
C ARG A 123 -1.24 12.34 14.63
N ALA A 124 -0.39 13.31 14.91
CA ALA A 124 0.98 13.08 15.35
C ALA A 124 0.95 12.31 16.68
N GLY A 125 1.61 11.16 16.74
CA GLY A 125 1.86 10.47 18.00
C GLY A 125 1.19 9.11 18.15
N ARG A 126 1.62 8.15 17.36
CA ARG A 126 1.62 6.76 17.77
C ARG A 126 2.84 6.08 17.17
N THR A 127 3.87 5.96 17.96
CA THR A 127 5.06 5.15 17.68
C THR A 127 4.57 3.72 17.38
N LEU A 128 4.95 3.21 16.23
CA LEU A 128 4.70 1.80 15.91
C LEU A 128 5.52 0.95 16.90
N PRO A 129 4.97 -0.14 17.42
CA PRO A 129 5.74 -1.09 18.23
C PRO A 129 6.86 -1.70 17.38
N GLU A 130 8.04 -1.85 17.99
CA GLU A 130 9.19 -2.54 17.41
C GLU A 130 8.87 -3.97 16.94
N PRO A 131 9.65 -4.51 16.01
CA PRO A 131 9.35 -5.79 15.35
C PRO A 131 9.49 -6.96 16.32
N ALA A 132 8.37 -7.58 16.66
CA ALA A 132 8.38 -8.91 17.23
C ALA A 132 8.63 -9.94 16.11
N SER A 133 9.74 -10.61 16.20
CA SER A 133 10.17 -11.75 15.39
C SER A 133 9.21 -12.92 15.52
N SER A 134 8.76 -13.48 14.42
CA SER A 134 8.70 -14.92 14.11
C SER A 134 7.82 -15.18 12.88
N PRO A 135 8.24 -16.02 11.93
CA PRO A 135 7.43 -16.42 10.79
C PRO A 135 6.45 -17.51 11.27
N THR A 136 5.24 -17.12 11.59
CA THR A 136 4.14 -18.06 11.69
C THR A 136 3.55 -18.25 10.30
N GLU A 137 3.39 -19.49 9.87
CA GLU A 137 2.78 -19.92 8.62
C GLU A 137 1.58 -19.02 8.28
N ALA A 138 1.67 -18.36 7.12
CA ALA A 138 0.64 -17.45 6.64
C ALA A 138 -0.66 -18.24 6.45
N ARG A 139 -1.57 -18.19 7.43
CA ARG A 139 -2.91 -18.75 7.29
C ARG A 139 -3.65 -17.91 6.25
N ALA A 140 -4.20 -18.56 5.24
CA ALA A 140 -5.00 -17.91 4.21
C ALA A 140 -6.12 -17.06 4.86
N LEU A 141 -6.39 -15.90 4.26
CA LEU A 141 -7.51 -15.07 4.68
C LEU A 141 -8.83 -15.82 4.44
N SER A 142 -9.76 -15.74 5.37
CA SER A 142 -11.11 -16.23 5.14
C SER A 142 -11.82 -15.37 4.08
N SER A 143 -12.88 -15.90 3.44
CA SER A 143 -13.67 -15.14 2.47
C SER A 143 -14.14 -13.80 3.00
N ARG A 144 -14.56 -13.76 4.27
CA ARG A 144 -15.02 -12.50 4.91
C ARG A 144 -13.90 -11.51 5.19
N GLU A 145 -12.71 -11.98 5.53
CA GLU A 145 -11.53 -11.15 5.66
C GLU A 145 -11.07 -10.62 4.29
N LEU A 146 -11.17 -11.43 3.23
CA LEU A 146 -10.91 -11.01 1.86
C LEU A 146 -11.86 -9.89 1.42
N ASP A 147 -13.18 -10.04 1.65
CA ASP A 147 -14.16 -9.01 1.32
C ASP A 147 -13.81 -7.67 1.99
N VAL A 148 -13.52 -7.73 3.29
CA VAL A 148 -13.10 -6.54 4.06
C VAL A 148 -11.83 -5.93 3.47
N VAL A 149 -10.81 -6.74 3.19
CA VAL A 149 -9.53 -6.25 2.65
C VAL A 149 -9.70 -5.68 1.24
N ARG A 150 -10.57 -6.27 0.40
CA ARG A 150 -10.92 -5.73 -0.93
C ARG A 150 -11.50 -4.31 -0.84
N LEU A 151 -12.49 -4.12 0.01
CA LEU A 151 -13.12 -2.80 0.19
C LEU A 151 -12.14 -1.77 0.77
N LEU A 152 -11.25 -2.20 1.70
CA LEU A 152 -10.17 -1.36 2.20
C LEU A 152 -9.18 -0.97 1.10
N ALA A 153 -8.86 -1.88 0.18
CA ALA A 153 -7.98 -1.60 -0.95
C ALA A 153 -8.59 -0.64 -1.96
N LEU A 154 -9.92 -0.64 -2.10
CA LEU A 154 -10.66 0.37 -2.86
C LEU A 154 -10.69 1.74 -2.15
N GLY A 155 -10.27 1.80 -0.89
CA GLY A 155 -10.16 3.03 -0.11
C GLY A 155 -11.36 3.35 0.77
N LEU A 156 -12.29 2.38 0.98
CA LEU A 156 -13.40 2.57 1.89
C LEU A 156 -12.88 2.65 3.34
N THR A 157 -13.53 3.50 4.13
CA THR A 157 -13.30 3.57 5.58
C THR A 157 -13.95 2.40 6.31
N GLY A 158 -13.61 2.18 7.57
CA GLY A 158 -14.22 1.12 8.38
C GLY A 158 -15.75 1.19 8.46
N PRO A 159 -16.35 2.38 8.70
CA PRO A 159 -17.80 2.56 8.65
C PRO A 159 -18.41 2.23 7.27
N GLU A 160 -17.81 2.71 6.17
CA GLU A 160 -18.29 2.43 4.81
C GLU A 160 -18.23 0.93 4.48
N VAL A 161 -17.16 0.23 4.93
CA VAL A 161 -17.05 -1.24 4.80
C VAL A 161 -18.14 -1.94 5.61
N ALA A 162 -18.45 -1.42 6.80
CA ALA A 162 -19.50 -1.98 7.65
C ALA A 162 -20.88 -1.86 7.00
N GLU A 163 -21.16 -0.72 6.38
CA GLU A 163 -22.39 -0.46 5.62
C GLU A 163 -22.48 -1.37 4.39
N GLU A 164 -21.44 -1.42 3.57
CA GLU A 164 -21.38 -2.22 2.34
C GLU A 164 -21.57 -3.71 2.61
N LEU A 165 -20.96 -4.23 3.68
CA LEU A 165 -21.04 -5.65 4.05
C LEU A 165 -22.20 -5.98 5.02
N GLN A 166 -23.01 -5.00 5.39
CA GLN A 166 -24.09 -5.11 6.37
C GLN A 166 -23.60 -5.71 7.72
N LEU A 167 -22.46 -5.22 8.20
CA LEU A 167 -21.82 -5.64 9.45
C LEU A 167 -21.79 -4.51 10.47
N ALA A 168 -21.69 -4.86 11.74
CA ALA A 168 -21.34 -3.88 12.76
C ALA A 168 -19.89 -3.39 12.58
N HIS A 169 -19.64 -2.10 12.81
CA HIS A 169 -18.29 -1.51 12.69
C HIS A 169 -17.24 -2.24 13.53
N ASN A 170 -17.60 -2.70 14.73
CA ASN A 170 -16.69 -3.50 15.57
C ASN A 170 -16.34 -4.85 14.95
N THR A 171 -17.25 -5.45 14.18
CA THR A 171 -17.00 -6.70 13.43
C THR A 171 -15.98 -6.46 12.33
N VAL A 172 -16.11 -5.37 11.57
CA VAL A 172 -15.11 -4.98 10.56
C VAL A 172 -13.73 -4.76 11.19
N ARG A 173 -13.65 -4.08 12.34
CA ARG A 173 -12.39 -3.92 13.09
C ARG A 173 -11.75 -5.25 13.46
N THR A 174 -12.57 -6.23 13.84
CA THR A 174 -12.10 -7.57 14.17
C THR A 174 -11.57 -8.29 12.94
N HIS A 175 -12.27 -8.24 11.80
CA HIS A 175 -11.79 -8.82 10.55
C HIS A 175 -10.47 -8.18 10.07
N VAL A 176 -10.34 -6.85 10.16
CA VAL A 176 -9.09 -6.16 9.84
C VAL A 176 -7.94 -6.64 10.73
N ARG A 177 -8.16 -6.71 12.05
CA ARG A 177 -7.14 -7.21 13.00
C ARG A 177 -6.72 -8.64 12.68
N ASN A 178 -7.69 -9.52 12.39
CA ASN A 178 -7.42 -10.92 12.07
C ASN A 178 -6.68 -11.04 10.71
N ALA A 179 -7.09 -10.26 9.69
CA ALA A 179 -6.42 -10.21 8.40
C ALA A 179 -4.97 -9.71 8.55
N MET A 180 -4.73 -8.68 9.36
CA MET A 180 -3.38 -8.21 9.69
C MET A 180 -2.54 -9.30 10.37
N ALA A 181 -3.10 -10.00 11.35
CA ALA A 181 -2.41 -11.08 12.04
C ALA A 181 -2.05 -12.25 11.09
N LYS A 182 -2.98 -12.64 10.21
CA LYS A 182 -2.77 -13.73 9.24
C LYS A 182 -1.78 -13.37 8.14
N SER A 183 -1.84 -12.13 7.63
CA SER A 183 -0.94 -11.64 6.59
C SER A 183 0.42 -11.16 7.14
N GLY A 184 0.60 -11.08 8.46
CA GLY A 184 1.78 -10.49 9.08
C GLY A 184 1.90 -8.99 8.83
N ALA A 185 0.79 -8.31 8.48
CA ALA A 185 0.78 -6.87 8.30
C ALA A 185 0.75 -6.16 9.66
N ARG A 186 1.59 -5.14 9.82
CA ARG A 186 1.71 -4.38 11.07
C ARG A 186 0.85 -3.12 11.08
N SER A 187 0.36 -2.71 9.91
CA SER A 187 -0.54 -1.57 9.77
C SER A 187 -1.59 -1.83 8.70
N ARG A 188 -2.65 -1.02 8.69
CA ARG A 188 -3.67 -1.05 7.63
C ARG A 188 -3.06 -0.72 6.26
N ALA A 189 -2.13 0.23 6.19
CA ALA A 189 -1.43 0.57 4.96
C ALA A 189 -0.66 -0.64 4.41
N GLN A 190 0.04 -1.37 5.27
CA GLN A 190 0.77 -2.58 4.89
C GLN A 190 -0.18 -3.70 4.46
N LEU A 191 -1.32 -3.88 5.13
CA LEU A 191 -2.34 -4.87 4.74
C LEU A 191 -2.84 -4.58 3.32
N VAL A 192 -3.18 -3.32 3.02
CA VAL A 192 -3.64 -2.89 1.70
C VAL A 192 -2.54 -3.03 0.66
N ALA A 193 -1.31 -2.60 0.95
CA ALA A 193 -0.18 -2.71 0.02
C ALA A 193 0.10 -4.17 -0.38
N ARG A 194 0.08 -5.10 0.60
CA ARG A 194 0.23 -6.54 0.33
C ARG A 194 -0.92 -7.07 -0.50
N ALA A 195 -2.15 -6.76 -0.13
CA ALA A 195 -3.33 -7.25 -0.82
C ALA A 195 -3.38 -6.81 -2.30
N VAL A 196 -2.93 -5.58 -2.59
CA VAL A 196 -2.82 -5.06 -3.96
C VAL A 196 -1.65 -5.72 -4.70
N GLY A 197 -0.46 -5.77 -4.09
CA GLY A 197 0.75 -6.32 -4.71
C GLY A 197 0.67 -7.83 -4.95
N GLU A 198 0.14 -8.60 -4.01
CA GLU A 198 -0.02 -10.06 -4.14
C GLU A 198 -1.23 -10.46 -5.01
N GLY A 199 -2.00 -9.49 -5.52
CA GLY A 199 -3.20 -9.74 -6.31
C GLY A 199 -4.33 -10.45 -5.54
N THR A 200 -4.20 -10.57 -4.22
CA THR A 200 -5.15 -11.26 -3.35
C THR A 200 -6.54 -10.64 -3.40
N VAL A 201 -6.61 -9.35 -3.68
CA VAL A 201 -7.86 -8.56 -3.72
C VAL A 201 -8.65 -8.81 -5.02
N TRP A 202 -7.97 -9.28 -6.06
CA TRP A 202 -8.53 -9.38 -7.42
C TRP A 202 -8.75 -10.83 -7.88
N ARG A 203 -8.44 -11.79 -7.05
CA ARG A 203 -8.82 -13.18 -7.29
C ARG A 203 -10.31 -13.29 -7.01
N ASP A 204 -11.12 -13.06 -8.01
CA ASP A 204 -12.53 -13.39 -7.96
C ASP A 204 -12.64 -14.90 -7.82
N GLY A 205 -13.44 -15.29 -6.84
CA GLY A 205 -13.88 -16.66 -6.78
C GLY A 205 -14.66 -16.97 -8.07
N GLU A 206 -14.31 -18.07 -8.72
CA GLU A 206 -15.20 -18.79 -9.59
C GLU A 206 -16.48 -19.17 -8.83
#